data_8b606edc7562c6bcc0629be8d0d58dd9
#
_entry.id   8b606edc7562c6bcc0629be8d0d58dd9
#
_cell.length_a   1.000
_cell.length_b   1.000
_cell.length_c   1.000
_cell.angle_alpha   90.00
_cell.angle_beta   90.00
_cell.angle_gamma   90.00
#
_symmetry.space_group_name_H-M   'P 1'
#
loop_
_entity.id
_entity.type
_entity.pdbx_description
1 polymer ?
#
loop_
_entity_poly.entity_id
_entity_poly.type
_entity_poly.pdbx_seq_one_letter_code
_entity_poly.pdbx_strand_id
1 'polypeptide(L)'
;KENEKLLAQFRSLRKDHVFAPPSQEGTLIFPGYDGGAEWGGPALDLENQWLYVNTNEMPWILTMVPFSKKDGLQDVEQLYSLNCISCHGSNFKGSENVASLIGIKDRLSTLEIETIITNGRRMMPAFKHLEEKNIRKLTNYLMELTPGSKIKTALQLNPETYKSTGYHKFLTKDGYPAINPPWGTLTALNLNSGDIEWKFPQGNSPIGIEKGVLTGTENYGGPLVTKSGLVFIAATPDKKI
;
A
#
# COMPACT_ATOMS: atom_id res chain seq x y z
N LYS A 1 18.53 -18.97 -1.92
CA LYS A 1 18.01 -18.46 -3.23
C LYS A 1 17.01 -17.31 -3.09
N GLU A 2 15.98 -17.42 -2.22
CA GLU A 2 15.01 -16.30 -2.02
C GLU A 2 15.65 -15.13 -1.27
N ASN A 3 16.28 -15.40 -0.12
CA ASN A 3 16.97 -14.37 0.67
C ASN A 3 18.03 -13.63 -0.14
N GLU A 4 18.73 -14.31 -1.04
CA GLU A 4 19.72 -13.67 -1.93
C GLU A 4 19.04 -12.70 -2.91
N LYS A 5 17.87 -13.05 -3.44
CA LYS A 5 17.08 -12.16 -4.32
C LYS A 5 16.57 -10.95 -3.57
N LEU A 6 15.97 -11.14 -2.39
CA LEU A 6 15.49 -10.05 -1.53
C LEU A 6 16.64 -9.13 -1.13
N LEU A 7 17.79 -9.70 -0.76
CA LEU A 7 18.98 -8.92 -0.40
C LEU A 7 19.51 -8.13 -1.61
N ALA A 8 19.53 -8.73 -2.80
CA ALA A 8 19.92 -8.05 -4.03
C ALA A 8 18.95 -6.90 -4.36
N GLN A 9 17.65 -7.14 -4.25
CA GLN A 9 16.62 -6.10 -4.41
C GLN A 9 16.81 -4.98 -3.37
N PHE A 10 16.94 -5.32 -2.08
CA PHE A 10 17.17 -4.34 -1.03
C PHE A 10 18.42 -3.48 -1.30
N ARG A 11 19.50 -4.09 -1.79
CA ARG A 11 20.76 -3.38 -2.11
C ARG A 11 20.61 -2.43 -3.29
N SER A 12 19.74 -2.75 -4.26
CA SER A 12 19.49 -1.89 -5.43
C SER A 12 18.58 -0.71 -5.12
N LEU A 13 17.82 -0.74 -4.04
CA LEU A 13 16.92 0.36 -3.66
C LEU A 13 17.70 1.54 -3.09
N ARG A 14 17.21 2.73 -3.37
CA ARG A 14 17.68 3.96 -2.74
C ARG A 14 17.23 4.02 -1.27
N LYS A 15 18.16 4.29 -0.36
CA LYS A 15 17.93 4.29 1.11
C LYS A 15 19.01 5.06 1.87
N ASP A 16 19.59 6.04 1.23
CA ASP A 16 20.78 6.78 1.71
C ASP A 16 20.49 7.60 2.96
N HIS A 17 19.26 8.09 3.12
CA HIS A 17 18.83 8.84 4.31
C HIS A 17 17.30 8.81 4.47
N VAL A 18 16.81 9.24 5.65
CA VAL A 18 15.37 9.20 6.02
C VAL A 18 14.49 9.98 5.03
N PHE A 19 14.98 11.06 4.45
CA PHE A 19 14.28 11.88 3.47
C PHE A 19 14.79 11.64 2.04
N ALA A 20 15.27 10.43 1.73
CA ALA A 20 15.69 10.09 0.38
C ALA A 20 14.55 10.35 -0.62
N PRO A 21 14.77 11.19 -1.66
CA PRO A 21 13.71 11.46 -2.61
C PRO A 21 13.37 10.20 -3.43
N PRO A 22 12.14 10.11 -3.93
CA PRO A 22 11.74 9.04 -4.82
C PRO A 22 12.67 8.91 -6.02
N SER A 23 12.91 7.67 -6.46
CA SER A 23 13.85 7.38 -7.53
C SER A 23 13.28 6.40 -8.57
N GLN A 24 13.95 6.30 -9.72
CA GLN A 24 13.58 5.34 -10.76
C GLN A 24 14.01 3.92 -10.42
N GLU A 25 15.07 3.77 -9.64
CA GLU A 25 15.56 2.48 -9.13
C GLU A 25 14.62 1.91 -8.06
N GLY A 26 13.80 2.76 -7.48
CA GLY A 26 12.96 2.49 -6.32
C GLY A 26 13.63 2.99 -5.04
N THR A 27 12.84 3.67 -4.23
CA THR A 27 13.24 4.19 -2.90
C THR A 27 12.55 3.37 -1.83
N LEU A 28 13.30 2.86 -0.88
CA LEU A 28 12.75 2.18 0.29
C LEU A 28 12.14 3.22 1.24
N ILE A 29 10.88 3.05 1.56
CA ILE A 29 10.15 3.87 2.55
C ILE A 29 9.90 3.00 3.78
N PHE A 30 10.33 3.48 4.94
CA PHE A 30 10.13 2.76 6.20
C PHE A 30 10.01 3.77 7.37
N PRO A 31 8.90 3.71 8.15
CA PRO A 31 7.68 2.97 7.81
C PRO A 31 7.09 3.45 6.48
N GLY A 32 6.26 2.59 5.86
CA GLY A 32 5.71 2.85 4.54
C GLY A 32 4.51 3.80 4.52
N TYR A 33 3.68 3.69 3.49
CA TYR A 33 2.51 4.57 3.30
C TYR A 33 1.43 4.42 4.36
N ASP A 34 1.40 3.27 5.05
CA ASP A 34 0.49 3.04 6.17
C ASP A 34 0.85 3.92 7.38
N GLY A 35 2.06 4.51 7.37
CA GLY A 35 2.57 5.32 8.47
C GLY A 35 3.23 4.48 9.56
N GLY A 36 3.77 5.16 10.57
CA GLY A 36 4.23 4.57 11.82
C GLY A 36 3.07 4.48 12.81
N ALA A 37 2.73 5.58 13.46
CA ALA A 37 1.55 5.66 14.30
C ALA A 37 0.28 5.73 13.44
N GLU A 38 -0.70 4.89 13.75
CA GLU A 38 -1.88 4.74 12.93
C GLU A 38 -2.92 5.84 13.15
N TRP A 39 -3.68 6.12 12.10
CA TRP A 39 -4.74 7.13 12.08
C TRP A 39 -6.00 6.76 12.89
N GLY A 40 -6.09 5.53 13.40
CA GLY A 40 -7.06 5.14 14.42
C GLY A 40 -6.90 5.92 15.74
N GLY A 41 -5.77 6.59 15.88
CA GLY A 41 -5.42 7.45 17.00
C GLY A 41 -4.89 6.69 18.22
N PRO A 42 -4.09 7.35 19.06
CA PRO A 42 -3.63 6.80 20.33
C PRO A 42 -4.71 6.87 21.41
N ALA A 43 -4.56 6.08 22.47
CA ALA A 43 -5.34 6.21 23.69
C ALA A 43 -4.53 6.89 24.80
N LEU A 44 -5.14 7.83 25.51
CA LEU A 44 -4.53 8.58 26.60
C LEU A 44 -5.08 8.13 27.95
N ASP A 45 -4.22 7.64 28.82
CA ASP A 45 -4.49 7.43 30.24
C ASP A 45 -4.12 8.71 31.00
N LEU A 46 -5.14 9.47 31.38
CA LEU A 46 -4.96 10.75 32.07
C LEU A 46 -4.51 10.58 33.52
N GLU A 47 -4.84 9.48 34.18
CA GLU A 47 -4.48 9.26 35.59
C GLU A 47 -3.00 8.91 35.73
N ASN A 48 -2.50 8.04 34.83
CA ASN A 48 -1.10 7.60 34.84
C ASN A 48 -0.20 8.41 33.91
N GLN A 49 -0.78 9.32 33.10
CA GLN A 49 -0.05 10.11 32.09
C GLN A 49 0.67 9.21 31.06
N TRP A 50 -0.02 8.19 30.60
CA TRP A 50 0.49 7.27 29.60
C TRP A 50 -0.25 7.41 28.28
N LEU A 51 0.49 7.34 27.18
CA LEU A 51 -0.03 7.32 25.82
C LEU A 51 0.22 5.95 25.18
N TYR A 52 -0.84 5.29 24.75
CA TYR A 52 -0.77 4.01 24.06
C TYR A 52 -0.89 4.24 22.55
N VAL A 53 0.13 3.82 21.80
CA VAL A 53 0.22 4.05 20.35
C VAL A 53 0.47 2.72 19.65
N ASN A 54 -0.41 2.37 18.71
CA ASN A 54 -0.14 1.27 17.80
C ASN A 54 0.60 1.76 16.57
N THR A 55 1.55 0.95 16.09
CA THR A 55 2.37 1.31 14.94
C THR A 55 2.51 0.14 13.97
N ASN A 56 2.62 0.47 12.68
CA ASN A 56 3.01 -0.45 11.63
C ASN A 56 4.48 -0.29 11.26
N GLU A 57 5.15 -1.41 11.09
CA GLU A 57 6.55 -1.48 10.65
C GLU A 57 6.61 -2.21 9.31
N MET A 58 5.91 -1.68 8.31
CA MET A 58 5.82 -2.24 6.98
C MET A 58 6.73 -1.49 6.01
N PRO A 59 7.69 -2.19 5.35
CA PRO A 59 8.53 -1.57 4.34
C PRO A 59 7.78 -1.48 2.99
N TRP A 60 7.91 -0.34 2.32
CA TRP A 60 7.34 -0.08 1.01
C TRP A 60 8.43 0.33 0.02
N ILE A 61 8.17 0.13 -1.27
CA ILE A 61 9.03 0.59 -2.36
C ILE A 61 8.26 1.61 -3.17
N LEU A 62 8.80 2.82 -3.24
CA LEU A 62 8.32 3.88 -4.12
C LEU A 62 9.21 3.99 -5.34
N THR A 63 8.68 3.63 -6.50
CA THR A 63 9.38 3.75 -7.77
C THR A 63 8.74 4.85 -8.62
N MET A 64 9.57 5.71 -9.18
CA MET A 64 9.17 6.75 -10.10
C MET A 64 9.45 6.30 -11.53
N VAL A 65 8.47 6.51 -12.39
CA VAL A 65 8.66 6.34 -13.84
C VAL A 65 8.53 7.68 -14.52
N PRO A 66 9.37 7.96 -15.51
CA PRO A 66 9.26 9.20 -16.26
C PRO A 66 7.88 9.30 -16.93
N PHE A 67 7.39 10.50 -17.09
CA PHE A 67 6.06 10.78 -17.62
C PHE A 67 6.10 11.95 -18.60
N SER A 68 5.52 11.79 -19.80
CA SER A 68 5.36 12.86 -20.80
C SER A 68 3.89 13.17 -21.05
N LYS A 69 3.53 14.44 -20.96
CA LYS A 69 2.30 14.97 -21.56
C LYS A 69 2.56 15.22 -23.04
N LYS A 70 2.13 14.34 -23.92
CA LYS A 70 2.04 14.69 -25.35
C LYS A 70 0.71 15.39 -25.61
N ASP A 71 0.78 16.48 -26.37
CA ASP A 71 -0.34 17.33 -26.72
C ASP A 71 -1.52 16.56 -27.32
N GLY A 72 -2.69 16.73 -26.72
CA GLY A 72 -4.00 16.57 -27.36
C GLY A 72 -4.62 15.17 -27.40
N LEU A 73 -3.86 14.09 -27.42
CA LEU A 73 -4.36 12.70 -27.35
C LEU A 73 -3.58 11.92 -26.30
N GLN A 74 -4.14 11.82 -25.09
CA GLN A 74 -3.60 10.87 -24.13
C GLN A 74 -3.74 9.46 -24.72
N ASP A 75 -2.61 8.76 -24.88
CA ASP A 75 -2.60 7.34 -25.15
C ASP A 75 -3.37 6.62 -24.04
N VAL A 76 -4.12 5.60 -24.39
CA VAL A 76 -4.94 4.85 -23.43
C VAL A 76 -4.09 4.20 -22.35
N GLU A 77 -2.90 3.74 -22.67
CA GLU A 77 -1.95 3.22 -21.67
C GLU A 77 -1.49 4.32 -20.70
N GLN A 78 -1.35 5.54 -21.19
CA GLN A 78 -1.06 6.70 -20.37
C GLN A 78 -2.23 7.05 -19.43
N LEU A 79 -3.47 7.05 -19.94
CA LEU A 79 -4.67 7.23 -19.13
C LEU A 79 -4.78 6.20 -18.03
N TYR A 80 -4.56 4.93 -18.35
CA TYR A 80 -4.52 3.83 -17.38
C TYR A 80 -3.41 4.04 -16.36
N SER A 81 -2.21 4.35 -16.81
CA SER A 81 -1.06 4.58 -15.94
C SER A 81 -1.24 5.74 -14.99
N LEU A 82 -1.97 6.79 -15.38
CA LEU A 82 -2.24 7.95 -14.54
C LEU A 82 -3.28 7.69 -13.45
N ASN A 83 -4.28 6.88 -13.76
CA ASN A 83 -5.48 6.83 -12.93
C ASN A 83 -5.74 5.46 -12.31
N CYS A 84 -5.19 4.38 -12.88
CA CYS A 84 -5.61 3.01 -12.56
C CYS A 84 -4.48 2.12 -12.04
N ILE A 85 -3.23 2.34 -12.50
CA ILE A 85 -2.09 1.45 -12.27
C ILE A 85 -1.75 1.30 -10.77
N SER A 86 -1.97 2.36 -9.98
CA SER A 86 -1.67 2.37 -8.53
C SER A 86 -2.42 1.27 -7.77
N CYS A 87 -3.64 0.96 -8.22
CA CYS A 87 -4.47 -0.07 -7.61
C CYS A 87 -4.46 -1.37 -8.41
N HIS A 88 -4.64 -1.30 -9.73
CA HIS A 88 -4.83 -2.48 -10.57
C HIS A 88 -3.51 -3.09 -11.12
N GLY A 89 -2.38 -2.42 -10.88
CA GLY A 89 -1.04 -2.89 -11.29
C GLY A 89 -0.76 -2.77 -12.79
N SER A 90 0.51 -2.88 -13.17
CA SER A 90 0.95 -2.83 -14.58
C SER A 90 0.59 -4.11 -15.36
N ASN A 91 0.24 -5.17 -14.67
CA ASN A 91 -0.20 -6.47 -15.21
C ASN A 91 -1.72 -6.67 -15.15
N PHE A 92 -2.47 -5.65 -14.73
CA PHE A 92 -3.93 -5.63 -14.63
C PHE A 92 -4.54 -6.68 -13.67
N LYS A 93 -3.73 -7.32 -12.83
CA LYS A 93 -4.20 -8.39 -11.93
C LYS A 93 -4.85 -7.88 -10.65
N GLY A 94 -4.63 -6.61 -10.31
CA GLY A 94 -5.06 -6.09 -9.02
C GLY A 94 -4.31 -6.70 -7.85
N SER A 95 -4.96 -6.76 -6.71
CA SER A 95 -4.44 -7.32 -5.45
C SER A 95 -5.56 -7.99 -4.68
N GLU A 96 -5.31 -8.45 -3.47
CA GLU A 96 -6.31 -9.11 -2.60
C GLU A 96 -7.61 -8.31 -2.45
N ASN A 97 -7.50 -6.97 -2.33
CA ASN A 97 -8.64 -6.07 -2.15
C ASN A 97 -9.01 -5.29 -3.43
N VAL A 98 -8.30 -5.49 -4.53
CA VAL A 98 -8.50 -4.79 -5.79
C VAL A 98 -8.76 -5.79 -6.91
N ALA A 99 -9.92 -5.71 -7.52
CA ALA A 99 -10.34 -6.64 -8.56
C ALA A 99 -9.39 -6.68 -9.76
N SER A 100 -9.12 -7.88 -10.27
CA SER A 100 -8.43 -8.07 -11.55
C SER A 100 -9.25 -7.48 -12.69
N LEU A 101 -8.58 -6.81 -13.61
CA LEU A 101 -9.18 -6.30 -14.85
C LEU A 101 -9.03 -7.31 -16.02
N ILE A 102 -8.24 -8.36 -15.83
CA ILE A 102 -8.13 -9.43 -16.83
C ILE A 102 -9.47 -10.12 -16.97
N GLY A 103 -9.95 -10.29 -18.20
CA GLY A 103 -11.25 -10.90 -18.51
C GLY A 103 -12.44 -10.12 -17.96
N ILE A 104 -12.32 -8.81 -17.82
CA ILE A 104 -13.42 -7.95 -17.32
C ILE A 104 -14.66 -8.00 -18.21
N LYS A 105 -14.48 -8.17 -19.51
CA LYS A 105 -15.56 -8.33 -20.50
C LYS A 105 -16.51 -9.50 -20.22
N ASP A 106 -16.03 -10.54 -19.54
CA ASP A 106 -16.84 -11.70 -19.21
C ASP A 106 -17.71 -11.50 -17.96
N ARG A 107 -17.50 -10.35 -17.27
CA ARG A 107 -18.14 -10.02 -15.99
C ARG A 107 -18.96 -8.75 -16.02
N LEU A 108 -18.61 -7.80 -16.88
CA LEU A 108 -19.23 -6.48 -16.93
C LEU A 108 -19.38 -6.03 -18.39
N SER A 109 -20.50 -5.37 -18.67
CA SER A 109 -20.75 -4.68 -19.95
C SER A 109 -19.94 -3.39 -20.03
N THR A 110 -19.80 -2.87 -21.24
CA THR A 110 -19.17 -1.55 -21.51
C THR A 110 -19.78 -0.44 -20.65
N LEU A 111 -21.12 -0.37 -20.60
CA LEU A 111 -21.83 0.65 -19.84
C LEU A 111 -21.60 0.55 -18.33
N GLU A 112 -21.52 -0.67 -17.79
CA GLU A 112 -21.20 -0.89 -16.37
C GLU A 112 -19.79 -0.44 -16.04
N ILE A 113 -18.82 -0.73 -16.92
CA ILE A 113 -17.43 -0.29 -16.73
C ILE A 113 -17.34 1.24 -16.76
N GLU A 114 -17.97 1.91 -17.74
CA GLU A 114 -18.03 3.36 -17.81
C GLU A 114 -18.67 3.98 -16.56
N THR A 115 -19.77 3.39 -16.10
CA THR A 115 -20.45 3.81 -14.87
C THR A 115 -19.57 3.67 -13.64
N ILE A 116 -18.85 2.56 -13.52
CA ILE A 116 -17.92 2.31 -12.39
C ILE A 116 -16.74 3.30 -12.43
N ILE A 117 -16.17 3.56 -13.60
CA ILE A 117 -15.09 4.53 -13.73
C ILE A 117 -15.59 5.93 -13.34
N THR A 118 -16.76 6.33 -13.83
CA THR A 118 -17.32 7.68 -13.58
C THR A 118 -17.68 7.88 -12.11
N ASN A 119 -18.39 6.92 -11.52
CA ASN A 119 -19.03 7.09 -10.20
C ASN A 119 -18.25 6.45 -9.04
N GLY A 120 -17.26 5.62 -9.36
CA GLY A 120 -16.58 4.78 -8.37
C GLY A 120 -17.41 3.58 -7.92
N ARG A 121 -16.79 2.66 -7.20
CA ARG A 121 -17.48 1.51 -6.61
C ARG A 121 -16.68 0.97 -5.42
N ARG A 122 -17.26 0.94 -4.22
CA ARG A 122 -16.58 0.50 -2.99
C ARG A 122 -15.32 1.34 -2.75
N MET A 123 -14.14 0.71 -2.74
CA MET A 123 -12.86 1.38 -2.57
C MET A 123 -12.35 2.09 -3.83
N MET A 124 -12.92 1.81 -5.01
CA MET A 124 -12.54 2.49 -6.25
C MET A 124 -13.11 3.90 -6.26
N PRO A 125 -12.28 4.95 -6.34
CA PRO A 125 -12.76 6.33 -6.38
C PRO A 125 -13.47 6.65 -7.68
N ALA A 126 -14.27 7.72 -7.68
CA ALA A 126 -14.92 8.27 -8.86
C ALA A 126 -13.93 9.10 -9.69
N PHE A 127 -13.90 8.89 -11.01
CA PHE A 127 -13.03 9.62 -11.93
C PHE A 127 -13.83 10.64 -12.78
N LYS A 128 -14.71 11.42 -12.14
CA LYS A 128 -15.55 12.43 -12.77
C LYS A 128 -14.78 13.53 -13.51
N HIS A 129 -13.50 13.69 -13.21
CA HIS A 129 -12.60 14.65 -13.87
C HIS A 129 -12.14 14.18 -15.26
N LEU A 130 -12.34 12.92 -15.61
CA LEU A 130 -12.02 12.40 -16.93
C LEU A 130 -13.12 12.77 -17.92
N GLU A 131 -12.71 13.27 -19.09
CA GLU A 131 -13.64 13.50 -20.20
C GLU A 131 -14.25 12.17 -20.69
N GLU A 132 -15.50 12.19 -21.09
CA GLU A 132 -16.25 11.02 -21.57
C GLU A 132 -15.50 10.23 -22.66
N LYS A 133 -14.84 10.93 -23.60
CA LYS A 133 -14.01 10.30 -24.64
C LYS A 133 -12.86 9.47 -24.07
N ASN A 134 -12.29 9.90 -22.95
CA ASN A 134 -11.19 9.21 -22.28
C ASN A 134 -11.70 7.98 -21.48
N ILE A 135 -12.87 8.10 -20.87
CA ILE A 135 -13.56 6.98 -20.22
C ILE A 135 -13.85 5.89 -21.24
N ARG A 136 -14.42 6.24 -22.39
CA ARG A 136 -14.68 5.28 -23.49
C ARG A 136 -13.41 4.61 -24.02
N LYS A 137 -12.31 5.37 -24.18
CA LYS A 137 -11.01 4.79 -24.57
C LYS A 137 -10.51 3.79 -23.55
N LEU A 138 -10.56 4.13 -22.26
CA LEU A 138 -10.17 3.23 -21.18
C LEU A 138 -11.04 1.96 -21.19
N THR A 139 -12.36 2.12 -21.29
CA THR A 139 -13.30 0.99 -21.32
C THR A 139 -12.99 0.04 -22.47
N ASN A 140 -12.83 0.55 -23.68
CA ASN A 140 -12.48 -0.29 -24.84
C ASN A 140 -11.16 -1.02 -24.64
N TYR A 141 -10.14 -0.34 -24.13
CA TYR A 141 -8.85 -0.93 -23.81
C TYR A 141 -8.96 -2.06 -22.77
N LEU A 142 -9.74 -1.84 -21.71
CA LEU A 142 -9.94 -2.84 -20.67
C LEU A 142 -10.70 -4.08 -21.17
N MET A 143 -11.61 -3.92 -22.12
CA MET A 143 -12.36 -5.03 -22.75
C MET A 143 -11.47 -5.96 -23.58
N GLU A 144 -10.31 -5.48 -24.05
CA GLU A 144 -9.36 -6.25 -24.85
C GLU A 144 -8.31 -6.99 -24.01
N LEU A 145 -8.27 -6.80 -22.69
CA LEU A 145 -7.27 -7.40 -21.81
C LEU A 145 -7.42 -8.92 -21.74
N THR A 146 -6.31 -9.62 -21.97
CA THR A 146 -6.20 -11.08 -21.89
C THR A 146 -5.14 -11.52 -20.89
N PRO A 147 -5.14 -12.79 -20.45
CA PRO A 147 -4.06 -13.31 -19.63
C PRO A 147 -2.69 -13.05 -20.27
N GLY A 148 -1.79 -12.41 -19.53
CA GLY A 148 -0.47 -12.01 -20.05
C GLY A 148 -0.40 -10.56 -20.56
N SER A 149 -1.52 -9.84 -20.65
CA SER A 149 -1.51 -8.40 -20.95
C SER A 149 -0.65 -7.66 -19.93
N LYS A 150 0.18 -6.77 -20.42
CA LYS A 150 1.00 -5.84 -19.63
C LYS A 150 1.05 -4.51 -20.37
N ILE A 151 1.22 -3.43 -19.65
CA ILE A 151 1.51 -2.14 -20.27
C ILE A 151 2.83 -2.26 -21.02
N LYS A 152 2.77 -2.00 -22.33
CA LYS A 152 3.92 -2.17 -23.23
C LYS A 152 4.85 -0.96 -23.27
N THR A 153 4.39 0.19 -22.84
CA THR A 153 5.05 1.45 -23.10
C THR A 153 6.11 1.74 -22.04
N ALA A 154 7.36 1.51 -22.39
CA ALA A 154 8.43 2.38 -21.90
C ALA A 154 8.17 3.75 -22.56
N LEU A 155 7.48 4.63 -21.87
CA LEU A 155 7.14 5.97 -22.31
C LEU A 155 8.43 6.71 -22.72
N GLN A 156 8.54 7.09 -23.99
CA GLN A 156 9.56 8.08 -24.44
C GLN A 156 9.15 9.43 -23.87
N LEU A 157 9.93 9.96 -22.97
CA LEU A 157 9.47 10.92 -21.98
C LEU A 157 10.24 12.23 -22.08
N ASN A 158 9.51 13.30 -21.93
CA ASN A 158 10.12 14.59 -21.59
C ASN A 158 10.71 14.45 -20.17
N PRO A 159 12.02 14.68 -19.94
CA PRO A 159 12.72 14.28 -18.71
C PRO A 159 12.32 15.05 -17.45
N GLU A 160 11.34 15.95 -17.53
CA GLU A 160 10.99 16.84 -16.43
C GLU A 160 9.79 16.38 -15.57
N THR A 161 9.10 15.30 -15.96
CA THR A 161 7.89 14.86 -15.24
C THR A 161 7.97 13.38 -14.88
N TYR A 162 7.72 13.06 -13.63
CA TYR A 162 7.72 11.70 -13.10
C TYR A 162 6.41 11.37 -12.44
N LYS A 163 6.11 10.09 -12.38
CA LYS A 163 4.94 9.52 -11.74
C LYS A 163 5.32 8.30 -10.93
N SER A 164 4.66 8.12 -9.80
CA SER A 164 4.77 6.90 -8.99
C SER A 164 4.11 5.70 -9.71
N THR A 165 4.71 4.53 -9.60
CA THR A 165 4.13 3.26 -10.05
C THR A 165 3.02 2.74 -9.14
N GLY A 166 2.76 3.39 -8.01
CA GLY A 166 1.74 3.04 -7.02
C GLY A 166 2.33 2.45 -5.75
N TYR A 167 1.48 1.78 -4.99
CA TYR A 167 1.77 1.26 -3.65
C TYR A 167 2.32 -0.17 -3.73
N HIS A 168 3.60 -0.35 -3.40
CA HIS A 168 4.26 -1.64 -3.44
C HIS A 168 4.93 -1.94 -2.10
N LYS A 169 4.42 -2.93 -1.38
CA LYS A 169 5.08 -3.43 -0.16
C LYS A 169 6.33 -4.23 -0.55
N PHE A 170 7.36 -4.15 0.27
CA PHE A 170 8.54 -4.99 0.14
C PHE A 170 8.31 -6.31 0.88
N LEU A 171 7.91 -7.34 0.15
CA LEU A 171 7.45 -8.61 0.69
C LEU A 171 8.31 -9.79 0.21
N THR A 172 8.30 -10.86 1.00
CA THR A 172 8.73 -12.20 0.59
C THR A 172 7.74 -12.77 -0.44
N LYS A 173 8.10 -13.87 -1.09
CA LYS A 173 7.19 -14.58 -2.03
C LYS A 173 5.91 -15.10 -1.37
N ASP A 174 5.97 -15.35 -0.07
CA ASP A 174 4.84 -15.85 0.72
C ASP A 174 3.98 -14.71 1.29
N GLY A 175 4.29 -13.45 0.92
CA GLY A 175 3.51 -12.25 1.27
C GLY A 175 3.84 -11.66 2.63
N TYR A 176 4.86 -12.11 3.32
CA TYR A 176 5.32 -11.52 4.58
C TYR A 176 6.26 -10.34 4.34
N PRO A 177 6.32 -9.35 5.24
CA PRO A 177 7.30 -8.27 5.15
C PRO A 177 8.73 -8.79 5.03
N ALA A 178 9.50 -8.27 4.07
CA ALA A 178 10.87 -8.71 3.83
C ALA A 178 11.89 -8.06 4.78
N ILE A 179 11.48 -7.89 6.04
CA ILE A 179 12.28 -7.43 7.17
C ILE A 179 12.06 -8.35 8.37
N ASN A 180 12.95 -8.27 9.35
CA ASN A 180 12.74 -8.96 10.61
C ASN A 180 11.55 -8.37 11.37
N PRO A 181 10.74 -9.19 12.06
CA PRO A 181 9.68 -8.70 12.95
C PRO A 181 10.31 -7.90 14.13
N PRO A 182 9.50 -7.08 14.84
CA PRO A 182 8.04 -7.00 14.75
C PRO A 182 7.54 -6.19 13.56
N TRP A 183 6.39 -6.60 12.98
CA TRP A 183 5.78 -5.93 11.83
C TRP A 183 4.63 -4.99 12.23
N GLY A 184 4.20 -5.05 13.46
CA GLY A 184 3.27 -4.13 14.10
C GLY A 184 3.42 -4.21 15.61
N THR A 185 3.25 -3.09 16.28
CA THR A 185 3.48 -3.01 17.73
C THR A 185 2.46 -2.13 18.42
N LEU A 186 2.24 -2.40 19.71
CA LEU A 186 1.62 -1.48 20.65
C LEU A 186 2.70 -0.98 21.61
N THR A 187 2.76 0.33 21.78
CA THR A 187 3.79 1.02 22.59
C THR A 187 3.12 1.86 23.66
N ALA A 188 3.59 1.80 24.89
CA ALA A 188 3.22 2.72 25.96
C ALA A 188 4.34 3.73 26.17
N LEU A 189 3.97 5.01 26.11
CA LEU A 189 4.84 6.17 26.33
C LEU A 189 4.45 6.84 27.63
N ASN A 190 5.42 7.11 28.51
CA ASN A 190 5.24 7.93 29.69
C ASN A 190 5.35 9.39 29.30
N LEU A 191 4.26 10.15 29.44
CA LEU A 191 4.22 11.56 29.05
C LEU A 191 4.96 12.49 30.02
N ASN A 192 5.25 12.03 31.25
CA ASN A 192 6.01 12.84 32.20
C ASN A 192 7.52 12.81 31.89
N SER A 193 8.04 11.65 31.48
CA SER A 193 9.46 11.47 31.19
C SER A 193 9.80 11.52 29.71
N GLY A 194 8.82 11.17 28.85
CA GLY A 194 9.04 10.99 27.41
C GLY A 194 9.59 9.61 27.06
N ASP A 195 9.70 8.70 28.02
CA ASP A 195 10.27 7.38 27.83
C ASP A 195 9.23 6.36 27.30
N ILE A 196 9.74 5.38 26.56
CA ILE A 196 8.96 4.19 26.21
C ILE A 196 9.00 3.24 27.41
N GLU A 197 7.86 3.06 28.07
CA GLU A 197 7.74 2.12 29.19
C GLU A 197 7.79 0.67 28.72
N TRP A 198 7.07 0.39 27.63
CA TRP A 198 7.13 -0.90 26.97
C TRP A 198 6.69 -0.79 25.49
N LYS A 199 7.20 -1.72 24.69
CA LYS A 199 6.81 -1.92 23.29
C LYS A 199 6.58 -3.42 23.07
N PHE A 200 5.41 -3.80 22.60
CA PHE A 200 5.00 -5.19 22.43
C PHE A 200 4.54 -5.48 20.99
N PRO A 201 4.95 -6.61 20.36
CA PRO A 201 4.42 -7.02 19.06
C PRO A 201 2.92 -7.27 19.13
N GLN A 202 2.14 -6.58 18.30
CA GLN A 202 0.68 -6.67 18.29
C GLN A 202 0.20 -7.60 17.17
N GLY A 203 -0.64 -8.58 17.54
CA GLY A 203 -1.08 -9.63 16.65
C GLY A 203 0.02 -10.65 16.35
N ASN A 204 -0.33 -11.71 15.65
CA ASN A 204 0.65 -12.70 15.21
C ASN A 204 0.31 -13.25 13.82
N SER A 205 1.33 -13.41 13.00
CA SER A 205 1.17 -13.98 11.66
C SER A 205 1.09 -15.51 11.72
N PRO A 206 0.52 -16.18 10.70
CA PRO A 206 0.53 -17.65 10.63
C PRO A 206 1.92 -18.26 10.77
N ILE A 207 2.94 -17.67 10.15
CA ILE A 207 4.32 -18.13 10.27
C ILE A 207 4.89 -17.90 11.66
N GLY A 208 4.48 -16.84 12.35
CA GLY A 208 4.85 -16.58 13.75
C GLY A 208 4.27 -17.64 14.68
N ILE A 209 3.01 -17.99 14.49
CA ILE A 209 2.33 -19.05 15.24
C ILE A 209 3.03 -20.38 15.02
N GLU A 210 3.31 -20.74 13.76
CA GLU A 210 4.01 -21.98 13.41
C GLU A 210 5.41 -22.09 14.06
N LYS A 211 6.15 -20.99 14.09
CA LYS A 211 7.51 -20.94 14.63
C LYS A 211 7.57 -20.62 16.12
N GLY A 212 6.46 -20.39 16.79
CA GLY A 212 6.40 -20.00 18.20
C GLY A 212 7.03 -18.63 18.49
N VAL A 213 6.96 -17.69 17.52
CA VAL A 213 7.53 -16.34 17.62
C VAL A 213 6.44 -15.30 17.51
N LEU A 214 6.50 -14.23 18.29
CA LEU A 214 5.63 -13.09 18.14
C LEU A 214 6.15 -12.17 17.03
N THR A 215 5.41 -12.09 15.95
CA THR A 215 5.81 -11.28 14.78
C THR A 215 5.19 -9.88 14.78
N GLY A 216 4.09 -9.66 15.51
CA GLY A 216 3.23 -8.53 15.21
C GLY A 216 2.63 -8.66 13.82
N THR A 217 1.65 -7.84 13.52
CA THR A 217 1.01 -7.74 12.19
C THR A 217 0.62 -6.30 11.91
N GLU A 218 0.31 -5.99 10.66
CA GLU A 218 -0.38 -4.72 10.35
C GLU A 218 -1.64 -4.59 11.20
N ASN A 219 -1.89 -3.38 11.67
CA ASN A 219 -3.04 -3.06 12.51
C ASN A 219 -3.46 -1.60 12.25
N TYR A 220 -4.75 -1.37 12.15
CA TYR A 220 -5.32 -0.07 11.75
C TYR A 220 -6.35 0.47 12.77
N GLY A 221 -6.65 -0.30 13.83
CA GLY A 221 -7.53 0.12 14.91
C GLY A 221 -6.78 0.87 16.00
N GLY A 222 -7.35 1.94 16.53
CA GLY A 222 -6.81 2.63 17.70
C GLY A 222 -7.06 1.85 18.99
N PRO A 223 -6.16 1.95 20.00
CA PRO A 223 -6.40 1.41 21.32
C PRO A 223 -7.49 2.20 22.06
N LEU A 224 -8.08 1.57 23.08
CA LEU A 224 -8.97 2.18 24.06
C LEU A 224 -8.44 1.84 25.45
N VAL A 225 -8.30 2.84 26.32
CA VAL A 225 -7.91 2.65 27.71
C VAL A 225 -9.10 2.94 28.63
N THR A 226 -9.31 2.06 29.62
CA THR A 226 -10.32 2.27 30.66
C THR A 226 -9.73 3.06 31.82
N LYS A 227 -10.60 3.64 32.67
CA LYS A 227 -10.19 4.31 33.91
C LYS A 227 -9.39 3.41 34.86
N SER A 228 -9.60 2.09 34.80
CA SER A 228 -8.85 1.11 35.61
C SER A 228 -7.50 0.71 34.99
N GLY A 229 -7.08 1.31 33.87
CA GLY A 229 -5.79 1.03 33.22
C GLY A 229 -5.80 -0.18 32.27
N LEU A 230 -6.98 -0.78 31.98
CA LEU A 230 -7.05 -1.84 30.97
C LEU A 230 -7.00 -1.23 29.56
N VAL A 231 -6.17 -1.79 28.72
CA VAL A 231 -6.04 -1.39 27.31
C VAL A 231 -6.66 -2.44 26.41
N PHE A 232 -7.58 -2.02 25.55
CA PHE A 232 -8.20 -2.86 24.53
C PHE A 232 -7.77 -2.37 23.17
N ILE A 233 -7.37 -3.29 22.30
CA ILE A 233 -7.06 -3.01 20.92
C ILE A 233 -7.39 -4.22 20.05
N ALA A 234 -7.84 -3.95 18.82
CA ALA A 234 -8.24 -4.95 17.84
C ALA A 234 -7.67 -4.60 16.46
N ALA A 235 -8.30 -5.11 15.40
CA ALA A 235 -7.98 -4.84 14.00
C ALA A 235 -6.64 -5.42 13.52
N THR A 236 -6.24 -6.55 14.08
CA THR A 236 -5.16 -7.38 13.57
C THR A 236 -5.70 -8.52 12.71
N PRO A 237 -4.95 -9.01 11.68
CA PRO A 237 -5.36 -10.11 10.82
C PRO A 237 -5.67 -11.43 11.55
N ASP A 238 -5.07 -11.66 12.72
CA ASP A 238 -5.33 -12.85 13.55
C ASP A 238 -6.67 -12.81 14.31
N LYS A 239 -7.45 -11.71 14.17
CA LYS A 239 -8.81 -11.52 14.69
C LYS A 239 -8.92 -11.69 16.22
N LYS A 240 -7.90 -11.27 16.94
CA LYS A 240 -7.86 -11.22 18.40
C LYS A 240 -8.06 -9.79 18.92
N ILE A 241 -8.48 -9.72 20.19
CA ILE A 241 -8.57 -8.48 20.97
C ILE A 241 -7.69 -8.64 22.19
#